data_ae87dac29f2f20762cc097c4f35061fc
#
_entry.id   ae87dac29f2f20762cc097c4f35061fc
#
_cell.length_a   1.000
_cell.length_b   1.000
_cell.length_c   1.000
_cell.angle_alpha   90.00
_cell.angle_beta   90.00
_cell.angle_gamma   90.00
#
_symmetry.space_group_name_H-M   'P 1'
#
loop_
_entity.id
_entity.type
_entity.pdbx_description
1 polymer ?
#
loop_
_entity_poly.entity_id
_entity_poly.type
_entity_poly.pdbx_seq_one_letter_code
_entity_poly.pdbx_strand_id
1 'polypeptide(L)'
;MGKYIELNDANFDATTKEGVSFVDFWAPWCGPCRMLAPIIDELANDYEGKASICKVNTDEAQDLAVKYGVRSIPTMIVMKDGDVIETMVGVQSKGAISEKIDKALI
;
A
#
# COMPACT_ATOMS: atom_id res chain seq x y z
N MET A 1 -16.27 1.43 -7.92
CA MET A 1 -15.56 2.43 -7.11
C MET A 1 -14.40 1.82 -6.36
N GLY A 2 -13.23 2.38 -6.50
CA GLY A 2 -12.08 1.94 -5.74
C GLY A 2 -12.34 2.03 -4.26
N LYS A 3 -12.01 0.98 -3.55
CA LYS A 3 -12.30 0.85 -2.12
C LYS A 3 -11.01 0.58 -1.38
N TYR A 4 -10.04 1.47 -1.53
CA TYR A 4 -8.84 1.31 -0.72
C TYR A 4 -9.15 1.57 0.74
N ILE A 5 -8.35 0.97 1.61
CA ILE A 5 -8.50 1.10 3.04
C ILE A 5 -7.48 2.13 3.53
N GLU A 6 -7.96 3.12 4.27
CA GLU A 6 -7.06 4.10 4.86
C GLU A 6 -6.57 3.56 6.20
N LEU A 7 -5.25 3.39 6.32
CA LEU A 7 -4.64 2.83 7.52
C LEU A 7 -4.01 3.92 8.37
N ASN A 8 -4.07 3.70 9.67
CA ASN A 8 -3.44 4.55 10.68
C ASN A 8 -2.87 3.64 11.77
N ASP A 9 -2.33 4.24 12.83
CA ASP A 9 -1.74 3.46 13.93
C ASP A 9 -2.76 2.52 14.57
N ALA A 10 -4.05 2.89 14.56
CA ALA A 10 -5.08 2.11 15.26
C ALA A 10 -5.50 0.84 14.51
N ASN A 11 -5.50 0.88 13.16
CA ASN A 11 -6.05 -0.23 12.39
C ASN A 11 -5.03 -1.00 11.52
N PHE A 12 -3.78 -0.55 11.50
CA PHE A 12 -2.76 -1.15 10.62
C PHE A 12 -2.58 -2.64 10.89
N ASP A 13 -2.27 -3.01 12.12
CA ASP A 13 -1.98 -4.40 12.46
C ASP A 13 -3.17 -5.30 12.21
N ALA A 14 -4.36 -4.88 12.62
CA ALA A 14 -5.56 -5.68 12.44
C ALA A 14 -5.86 -5.95 10.96
N THR A 15 -5.58 -4.97 10.09
CA THR A 15 -5.85 -5.10 8.66
C THR A 15 -4.82 -5.98 7.97
N THR A 16 -3.54 -5.88 8.37
CA THR A 16 -2.44 -6.54 7.64
C THR A 16 -2.05 -7.90 8.19
N LYS A 17 -2.57 -8.31 9.35
CA LYS A 17 -2.10 -9.53 10.02
C LYS A 17 -2.45 -10.82 9.29
N GLU A 18 -3.47 -10.81 8.44
CA GLU A 18 -3.89 -12.01 7.72
C GLU A 18 -4.06 -11.69 6.24
N GLY A 19 -3.63 -12.62 5.38
CA GLY A 19 -3.76 -12.49 3.95
C GLY A 19 -2.77 -11.52 3.34
N VAL A 20 -3.04 -11.11 2.11
CA VAL A 20 -2.17 -10.21 1.36
C VAL A 20 -2.67 -8.79 1.47
N SER A 21 -1.75 -7.88 1.79
CA SER A 21 -2.04 -6.44 1.85
C SER A 21 -1.02 -5.68 1.02
N PHE A 22 -1.49 -4.72 0.26
CA PHE A 22 -0.65 -3.76 -0.45
C PHE A 22 -0.81 -2.42 0.26
N VAL A 23 0.29 -1.78 0.64
CA VAL A 23 0.25 -0.53 1.42
C VAL A 23 1.06 0.54 0.70
N ASP A 24 0.40 1.65 0.36
CA ASP A 24 1.02 2.82 -0.27
C ASP A 24 1.23 3.90 0.78
N PHE A 25 2.50 4.18 1.09
CA PHE A 25 2.86 5.30 1.98
C PHE A 25 2.98 6.56 1.13
N TRP A 26 2.15 7.55 1.44
CA TRP A 26 1.98 8.76 0.62
C TRP A 26 1.80 10.00 1.49
N ALA A 27 1.74 11.16 0.85
CA ALA A 27 1.36 12.41 1.51
C ALA A 27 0.60 13.29 0.53
N PRO A 28 -0.32 14.16 1.01
CA PRO A 28 -1.13 15.00 0.13
C PRO A 28 -0.33 15.98 -0.73
N TRP A 29 0.82 16.42 -0.25
CA TRP A 29 1.67 17.38 -0.96
C TRP A 29 2.61 16.73 -1.98
N CYS A 30 2.61 15.43 -2.06
CA CYS A 30 3.56 14.66 -2.89
C CYS A 30 3.03 14.51 -4.32
N GLY A 31 3.69 15.16 -5.29
CA GLY A 31 3.29 15.08 -6.69
C GLY A 31 3.30 13.67 -7.25
N PRO A 32 4.41 12.92 -7.11
CA PRO A 32 4.45 11.53 -7.59
C PRO A 32 3.38 10.65 -6.95
N CYS A 33 3.06 10.88 -5.68
CA CYS A 33 2.01 10.12 -5.00
C CYS A 33 0.65 10.35 -5.68
N ARG A 34 0.37 11.60 -6.10
CA ARG A 34 -0.88 11.91 -6.79
C ARG A 34 -0.97 11.23 -8.14
N MET A 35 0.16 11.03 -8.82
CA MET A 35 0.19 10.30 -10.08
C MET A 35 -0.19 8.83 -9.88
N LEU A 36 0.12 8.28 -8.72
CA LEU A 36 -0.15 6.89 -8.38
C LEU A 36 -1.61 6.68 -7.96
N ALA A 37 -2.29 7.73 -7.50
CA ALA A 37 -3.62 7.61 -6.91
C ALA A 37 -4.65 6.89 -7.82
N PRO A 38 -4.76 7.22 -9.14
CA PRO A 38 -5.70 6.50 -10.00
C PRO A 38 -5.37 5.02 -10.10
N ILE A 39 -4.09 4.67 -10.09
CA ILE A 39 -3.65 3.27 -10.15
C ILE A 39 -4.10 2.54 -8.89
N ILE A 40 -3.95 3.17 -7.72
CA ILE A 40 -4.37 2.57 -6.46
C ILE A 40 -5.89 2.32 -6.47
N ASP A 41 -6.66 3.27 -6.99
CA ASP A 41 -8.12 3.10 -7.10
C ASP A 41 -8.48 1.90 -7.97
N GLU A 42 -7.79 1.74 -9.11
CA GLU A 42 -8.02 0.59 -9.99
C GLU A 42 -7.65 -0.72 -9.31
N LEU A 43 -6.51 -0.73 -8.60
CA LEU A 43 -6.08 -1.93 -7.88
C LEU A 43 -7.10 -2.32 -6.80
N ALA A 44 -7.66 -1.33 -6.11
CA ALA A 44 -8.66 -1.60 -5.09
C ALA A 44 -9.90 -2.29 -5.67
N ASN A 45 -10.29 -1.92 -6.87
CA ASN A 45 -11.38 -2.60 -7.58
C ASN A 45 -10.97 -4.02 -8.00
N ASP A 46 -9.79 -4.13 -8.60
CA ASP A 46 -9.34 -5.40 -9.19
C ASP A 46 -9.11 -6.49 -8.13
N TYR A 47 -8.66 -6.09 -6.95
CA TYR A 47 -8.32 -7.05 -5.89
C TYR A 47 -9.36 -7.14 -4.79
N GLU A 48 -10.52 -6.56 -4.98
CA GLU A 48 -11.60 -6.67 -4.00
C GLU A 48 -11.89 -8.15 -3.70
N GLY A 49 -11.85 -8.50 -2.41
CA GLY A 49 -12.07 -9.88 -1.98
C GLY A 49 -10.83 -10.78 -2.08
N LYS A 50 -9.73 -10.29 -2.64
CA LYS A 50 -8.50 -11.07 -2.82
C LYS A 50 -7.33 -10.54 -2.00
N ALA A 51 -7.20 -9.24 -1.94
CA ALA A 51 -6.12 -8.58 -1.21
C ALA A 51 -6.64 -7.24 -0.70
N SER A 52 -6.06 -6.79 0.41
CA SER A 52 -6.39 -5.47 0.95
C SER A 52 -5.50 -4.43 0.29
N ILE A 53 -6.11 -3.46 -0.37
CA ILE A 53 -5.37 -2.36 -1.00
C ILE A 53 -5.49 -1.16 -0.08
N CYS A 54 -4.37 -0.68 0.45
CA CYS A 54 -4.35 0.26 1.56
C CYS A 54 -3.47 1.47 1.27
N LYS A 55 -3.74 2.56 1.97
CA LYS A 55 -2.92 3.77 1.93
C LYS A 55 -2.63 4.23 3.35
N VAL A 56 -1.42 4.74 3.57
CA VAL A 56 -1.01 5.37 4.83
C VAL A 56 -0.56 6.79 4.52
N ASN A 57 -1.23 7.76 5.10
CA ASN A 57 -0.82 9.17 5.01
C ASN A 57 0.31 9.38 6.02
N THR A 58 1.52 9.59 5.51
CA THR A 58 2.70 9.70 6.37
C THR A 58 2.69 10.93 7.27
N ASP A 59 1.94 11.97 6.89
CA ASP A 59 1.80 13.16 7.74
C ASP A 59 1.00 12.84 8.99
N GLU A 60 0.06 11.90 8.90
CA GLU A 60 -0.82 11.53 10.02
C GLU A 60 -0.34 10.30 10.79
N ALA A 61 0.47 9.46 10.15
CA ALA A 61 0.93 8.20 10.75
C ALA A 61 2.46 8.09 10.62
N GLN A 62 3.16 9.02 11.22
CA GLN A 62 4.62 9.11 11.13
C GLN A 62 5.30 7.89 11.73
N ASP A 63 4.76 7.34 12.81
CA ASP A 63 5.35 6.17 13.47
C ASP A 63 5.36 4.95 12.56
N LEU A 64 4.30 4.76 11.76
CA LEU A 64 4.26 3.67 10.80
C LEU A 64 5.32 3.83 9.73
N ALA A 65 5.51 5.05 9.22
CA ALA A 65 6.55 5.31 8.23
C ALA A 65 7.94 4.97 8.77
N VAL A 66 8.21 5.36 10.01
CA VAL A 66 9.48 5.05 10.68
C VAL A 66 9.64 3.55 10.86
N LYS A 67 8.59 2.88 11.35
CA LYS A 67 8.62 1.44 11.61
C LYS A 67 8.98 0.64 10.35
N TYR A 68 8.46 1.03 9.20
CA TYR A 68 8.69 0.31 7.95
C TYR A 68 9.84 0.90 7.11
N GLY A 69 10.61 1.83 7.68
CA GLY A 69 11.81 2.35 7.03
C GLY A 69 11.52 3.22 5.82
N VAL A 70 10.38 3.87 5.78
CA VAL A 70 10.01 4.74 4.65
C VAL A 70 10.79 6.03 4.73
N ARG A 71 11.67 6.25 3.74
CA ARG A 71 12.52 7.45 3.66
C ARG A 71 12.11 8.39 2.55
N SER A 72 11.41 7.87 1.57
CA SER A 72 10.90 8.67 0.45
C SER A 72 9.52 8.17 0.10
N ILE A 73 8.72 9.01 -0.53
CA ILE A 73 7.36 8.67 -0.93
C ILE A 73 7.16 8.96 -2.41
N PRO A 74 6.36 8.15 -3.09
CA PRO A 74 5.63 7.01 -2.54
C PRO A 74 6.57 5.82 -2.28
N THR A 75 6.32 5.09 -1.22
CA THR A 75 6.91 3.78 -0.97
C THR A 75 5.75 2.82 -0.79
N MET A 76 5.83 1.68 -1.47
CA MET A 76 4.76 0.68 -1.43
C MET A 76 5.34 -0.63 -0.92
N ILE A 77 4.60 -1.29 -0.05
CA ILE A 77 4.99 -2.62 0.43
C ILE A 77 3.87 -3.60 0.15
N VAL A 78 4.25 -4.85 -0.10
CA VAL A 78 3.32 -5.97 -0.16
C VAL A 78 3.60 -6.80 1.07
N MET A 79 2.53 -7.08 1.84
CA MET A 79 2.63 -7.85 3.07
C MET A 79 1.82 -9.13 2.93
N LYS A 80 2.28 -10.18 3.59
CA LYS A 80 1.55 -11.43 3.66
C LYS A 80 1.59 -11.92 5.10
N ASP A 81 0.40 -12.05 5.68
CA ASP A 81 0.22 -12.50 7.08
C ASP A 81 1.07 -11.69 8.06
N GLY A 82 1.12 -10.38 7.83
CA GLY A 82 1.82 -9.44 8.70
C GLY A 82 3.29 -9.20 8.37
N ASP A 83 3.85 -9.94 7.41
CA ASP A 83 5.26 -9.80 7.04
C ASP A 83 5.42 -9.06 5.72
N VAL A 84 6.40 -8.16 5.65
CA VAL A 84 6.73 -7.46 4.40
C VAL A 84 7.48 -8.44 3.50
N ILE A 85 6.95 -8.66 2.29
CA ILE A 85 7.58 -9.56 1.32
C ILE A 85 8.12 -8.84 0.10
N GLU A 86 7.64 -7.63 -0.20
CA GLU A 86 8.13 -6.80 -1.31
C GLU A 86 8.11 -5.35 -0.91
N THR A 87 9.08 -4.58 -1.41
CA THR A 87 9.13 -3.13 -1.24
C THR A 87 9.41 -2.49 -2.58
N MET A 88 8.65 -1.44 -2.91
CA MET A 88 8.82 -0.68 -4.13
C MET A 88 8.92 0.80 -3.78
N VAL A 89 9.90 1.50 -4.33
CA VAL A 89 10.10 2.91 -4.06
C VAL A 89 9.89 3.70 -5.35
N GLY A 90 9.09 4.76 -5.25
CA GLY A 90 8.77 5.62 -6.40
C GLY A 90 7.58 5.10 -7.19
N VAL A 91 7.20 5.85 -8.23
CA VAL A 91 6.04 5.50 -9.05
C VAL A 91 6.34 4.24 -9.84
N GLN A 92 5.41 3.29 -9.80
CA GLN A 92 5.50 2.03 -10.55
C GLN A 92 4.28 1.94 -11.46
N SER A 93 4.41 1.19 -12.55
CA SER A 93 3.26 0.92 -13.41
C SER A 93 2.27 -0.01 -12.68
N LYS A 94 1.01 0.06 -13.09
CA LYS A 94 -0.01 -0.83 -12.55
C LYS A 94 0.39 -2.30 -12.73
N GLY A 95 0.94 -2.64 -13.91
CA GLY A 95 1.37 -4.01 -14.21
C GLY A 95 2.46 -4.49 -13.27
N ALA A 96 3.44 -3.63 -12.96
CA ALA A 96 4.52 -3.98 -12.04
C ALA A 96 3.99 -4.24 -10.64
N ILE A 97 3.05 -3.42 -10.18
CA ILE A 97 2.44 -3.58 -8.86
C ILE A 97 1.61 -4.87 -8.82
N SER A 98 0.77 -5.07 -9.84
CA SER A 98 -0.08 -6.26 -9.91
C SER A 98 0.73 -7.54 -9.88
N GLU A 99 1.87 -7.56 -10.57
CA GLU A 99 2.74 -8.74 -10.58
C GLU A 99 3.19 -9.10 -9.16
N LYS A 100 3.55 -8.10 -8.36
CA LYS A 100 4.00 -8.34 -6.99
C LYS A 100 2.85 -8.84 -6.11
N ILE A 101 1.67 -8.27 -6.25
CA ILE A 101 0.50 -8.71 -5.50
C ILE A 101 0.12 -10.13 -5.89
N ASP A 102 0.09 -10.42 -7.19
CA ASP A 102 -0.29 -11.74 -7.70
C ASP A 102 0.65 -12.82 -7.19
N LYS A 103 1.95 -12.54 -7.14
CA LYS A 103 2.93 -13.49 -6.61
C LYS A 103 2.66 -13.79 -5.14
N ALA A 104 2.23 -12.80 -4.38
CA ALA A 104 1.91 -12.97 -2.97
C ALA A 104 0.66 -13.83 -2.76
N LEU A 105 -0.25 -13.82 -3.73
CA LEU A 105 -1.52 -14.54 -3.64
C LEU A 105 -1.41 -16.05 -3.95
N ILE A 106 -0.27 -16.49 -4.43
CA ILE A 106 -0.07 -17.89 -4.77
C ILE A 106 0.12 -18.77 -3.52
#